data_2753ec8ff32dec3c6befe23e8f33f8c7
#
_entry.id   2753ec8ff32dec3c6befe23e8f33f8c7
#
_cell.length_a   1.000
_cell.length_b   1.000
_cell.length_c   1.000
_cell.angle_alpha   90.00
_cell.angle_beta   90.00
_cell.angle_gamma   90.00
#
_symmetry.space_group_name_H-M   'P 1'
#
loop_
_entity.id
_entity.type
_entity.pdbx_description
1 polymer ?
#
loop_
_entity_poly.entity_id
_entity_poly.type
_entity_poly.pdbx_seq_one_letter_code
_entity_poly.pdbx_strand_id
1 'polypeptide(L)'
;MLAIGTDFPVESLNPFLTIHAAVNRKNADNHPIEGFLPEEALTEEACLRGMTIWAAFASFQEKTKGSLEKGKDATLVVLDRPFSSKGLYQPNFSYMTFIKGKIAFSME
;
A
#
# COMPACT_ATOMS: atom_id res chain seq x y z
N MET A 1 6.25 7.89 -12.72
CA MET A 1 6.19 6.70 -11.84
C MET A 1 6.97 7.00 -10.57
N LEU A 2 6.46 6.59 -9.43
CA LEU A 2 7.06 6.77 -8.12
C LEU A 2 6.95 5.46 -7.34
N ALA A 3 8.09 4.85 -6.98
CA ALA A 3 8.10 3.68 -6.10
C ALA A 3 7.98 4.15 -4.64
N ILE A 4 7.10 3.52 -3.87
CA ILE A 4 6.78 3.89 -2.50
C ILE A 4 7.01 2.70 -1.58
N GLY A 5 7.64 2.95 -0.44
CA GLY A 5 7.83 1.98 0.63
C GLY A 5 7.84 2.66 1.99
N THR A 6 7.85 1.88 3.06
CA THR A 6 7.86 2.39 4.43
C THR A 6 9.24 2.81 4.92
N ASP A 7 10.28 2.35 4.22
CA ASP A 7 11.68 2.55 4.66
C ASP A 7 11.92 2.11 6.12
N PHE A 8 11.28 1.00 6.50
CA PHE A 8 11.47 0.43 7.84
C PHE A 8 12.97 0.21 8.15
N PRO A 9 13.48 0.57 9.32
CA PRO A 9 12.76 0.97 10.54
C PRO A 9 12.58 2.49 10.72
N VAL A 10 12.83 3.30 9.70
CA VAL A 10 12.62 4.76 9.76
C VAL A 10 11.14 5.05 10.04
N GLU A 11 10.24 4.36 9.32
CA GLU A 11 8.81 4.36 9.58
C GLU A 11 8.33 2.97 9.99
N SER A 12 7.06 2.87 10.41
CA SER A 12 6.41 1.60 10.73
C SER A 12 6.35 0.67 9.53
N LEU A 13 6.34 -0.65 9.78
CA LEU A 13 6.08 -1.67 8.76
C LEU A 13 4.68 -1.56 8.15
N ASN A 14 3.74 -0.86 8.79
CA ASN A 14 2.36 -0.78 8.37
C ASN A 14 2.21 0.07 7.09
N PRO A 15 1.94 -0.54 5.92
CA PRO A 15 1.85 0.20 4.66
C PRO A 15 0.64 1.14 4.61
N PHE A 16 -0.39 0.88 5.42
CA PHE A 16 -1.59 1.72 5.44
C PHE A 16 -1.34 3.09 6.05
N LEU A 17 -0.37 3.22 6.97
CA LEU A 17 0.08 4.52 7.46
C LEU A 17 0.76 5.32 6.36
N THR A 18 1.58 4.67 5.55
CA THR A 18 2.24 5.31 4.40
C THR A 18 1.20 5.78 3.38
N ILE A 19 0.21 4.95 3.08
CA ILE A 19 -0.89 5.30 2.16
C ILE A 19 -1.68 6.49 2.71
N HIS A 20 -2.04 6.45 4.00
CA HIS A 20 -2.76 7.55 4.65
C HIS A 20 -1.98 8.87 4.56
N ALA A 21 -0.69 8.84 4.86
CA ALA A 21 0.17 10.01 4.77
C ALA A 21 0.28 10.54 3.34
N ALA A 22 0.39 9.66 2.34
CA ALA A 22 0.51 10.06 0.94
C ALA A 22 -0.77 10.65 0.36
N VAL A 23 -1.93 10.11 0.73
CA VAL A 23 -3.24 10.51 0.18
C VAL A 23 -3.88 11.63 0.99
N ASN A 24 -3.82 11.58 2.31
CA ASN A 24 -4.48 12.54 3.18
C ASN A 24 -3.53 13.60 3.75
N ARG A 25 -2.23 13.41 3.58
CA ARG A 25 -1.18 14.32 4.09
C ARG A 25 -1.27 14.52 5.61
N LYS A 26 -1.61 13.44 6.34
CA LYS A 26 -1.84 13.42 7.78
C LYS A 26 -1.10 12.25 8.43
N ASN A 27 -0.78 12.39 9.70
CA ASN A 27 -0.26 11.28 10.51
C ASN A 27 -1.39 10.35 11.00
N ALA A 28 -1.05 9.34 11.80
CA ALA A 28 -2.01 8.37 12.35
C ALA A 28 -3.07 9.00 13.26
N ASP A 29 -2.76 10.14 13.89
CA ASP A 29 -3.69 10.90 14.74
C ASP A 29 -4.54 11.89 13.93
N ASN A 30 -4.47 11.82 12.61
CA ASN A 30 -5.17 12.70 11.66
C ASN A 30 -4.78 14.18 11.77
N HIS A 31 -3.53 14.44 12.11
CA HIS A 31 -2.96 15.77 12.14
C HIS A 31 -1.90 15.98 11.03
N PRO A 32 -1.74 17.22 10.52
CA PRO A 32 -2.59 18.40 10.78
C PRO A 32 -4.00 18.21 10.19
N ILE A 33 -4.98 18.87 10.80
CA ILE A 33 -6.42 18.66 10.45
C ILE A 33 -6.70 18.87 8.96
N GLU A 34 -6.08 19.88 8.34
CA GLU A 34 -6.26 20.19 6.92
C GLU A 34 -5.27 19.46 6.00
N GLY A 35 -4.38 18.67 6.57
CA GLY A 35 -3.28 18.03 5.85
C GLY A 35 -2.08 18.95 5.64
N PHE A 36 -0.89 18.35 5.58
CA PHE A 36 0.35 19.08 5.27
C PHE A 36 0.54 19.16 3.76
N LEU A 37 0.53 20.37 3.20
CA LEU A 37 0.62 20.62 1.75
C LEU A 37 -0.35 19.70 0.98
N PRO A 38 -1.66 19.86 1.17
CA PRO A 38 -2.65 18.94 0.60
C PRO A 38 -2.66 18.94 -0.93
N GLU A 39 -2.17 20.00 -1.56
CA GLU A 39 -1.99 20.10 -3.01
C GLU A 39 -0.96 19.10 -3.56
N GLU A 40 -0.08 18.59 -2.70
CA GLU A 40 0.94 17.59 -3.05
C GLU A 40 0.46 16.14 -2.77
N ALA A 41 -0.80 15.96 -2.42
CA ALA A 41 -1.36 14.65 -2.14
C ALA A 41 -1.38 13.74 -3.39
N LEU A 42 -1.07 12.48 -3.19
CA LEU A 42 -1.25 11.46 -4.23
C LEU A 42 -2.71 11.02 -4.29
N THR A 43 -3.14 10.57 -5.47
CA THR A 43 -4.39 9.82 -5.57
C THR A 43 -4.22 8.42 -4.97
N GLU A 44 -5.31 7.81 -4.52
CA GLU A 44 -5.28 6.41 -4.05
C GLU A 44 -4.67 5.47 -5.10
N GLU A 45 -5.08 5.63 -6.36
CA GLU A 45 -4.57 4.81 -7.45
C GLU A 45 -3.06 4.98 -7.63
N ALA A 46 -2.57 6.22 -7.66
CA ALA A 46 -1.13 6.49 -7.78
C ALA A 46 -0.34 5.89 -6.61
N CYS A 47 -0.88 5.99 -5.39
CA CYS A 47 -0.28 5.42 -4.21
C CYS A 47 -0.21 3.89 -4.27
N LEU A 48 -1.32 3.23 -4.63
CA LEU A 48 -1.36 1.78 -4.81
C LEU A 48 -0.41 1.30 -5.89
N ARG A 49 -0.37 1.98 -7.04
CA ARG A 49 0.59 1.66 -8.11
C ARG A 49 2.03 1.83 -7.64
N GLY A 50 2.29 2.88 -6.88
CA GLY A 50 3.61 3.14 -6.30
C GLY A 50 4.09 2.05 -5.35
N MET A 51 3.17 1.44 -4.61
CA MET A 51 3.48 0.35 -3.68
C MET A 51 3.44 -1.04 -4.32
N THR A 52 2.99 -1.16 -5.55
CA THR A 52 2.82 -2.45 -6.25
C THR A 52 3.60 -2.47 -7.56
N ILE A 53 2.95 -2.20 -8.69
CA ILE A 53 3.54 -2.37 -10.02
C ILE A 53 4.74 -1.44 -10.28
N TRP A 54 4.70 -0.19 -9.81
CA TRP A 54 5.83 0.72 -9.99
C TRP A 54 7.03 0.34 -9.11
N ALA A 55 6.78 -0.16 -7.89
CA ALA A 55 7.83 -0.71 -7.05
C ALA A 55 8.44 -1.98 -7.67
N ALA A 56 7.61 -2.85 -8.24
CA ALA A 56 8.08 -4.02 -8.99
C ALA A 56 8.92 -3.61 -10.21
N PHE A 57 8.50 -2.58 -10.93
CA PHE A 57 9.25 -2.03 -12.06
C PHE A 57 10.62 -1.49 -11.61
N ALA A 58 10.67 -0.75 -10.51
CA ALA A 58 11.92 -0.21 -9.97
C ALA A 58 12.93 -1.33 -9.59
N SER A 59 12.44 -2.53 -9.28
CA SER A 59 13.26 -3.70 -8.97
C SER A 59 13.37 -4.69 -10.14
N PHE A 60 12.96 -4.31 -11.35
CA PHE A 60 12.98 -5.16 -12.56
C PHE A 60 12.16 -6.45 -12.43
N GLN A 61 11.07 -6.42 -11.68
CA GLN A 61 10.21 -7.59 -11.40
C GLN A 61 8.77 -7.41 -11.90
N GLU A 62 8.50 -6.40 -12.69
CA GLU A 62 7.16 -6.07 -13.19
C GLU A 62 6.53 -7.15 -14.06
N LYS A 63 7.35 -8.02 -14.63
CA LYS A 63 6.86 -9.16 -15.44
C LYS A 63 6.41 -10.35 -14.60
N THR A 64 6.83 -10.41 -13.34
CA THR A 64 6.55 -11.56 -12.47
C THR A 64 5.63 -11.23 -11.31
N LYS A 65 5.53 -9.97 -10.90
CA LYS A 65 4.67 -9.53 -9.79
C LYS A 65 4.31 -8.06 -9.89
N GLY A 66 3.56 -7.57 -8.91
CA GLY A 66 3.15 -6.16 -8.79
C GLY A 66 1.77 -5.85 -9.36
N SER A 67 1.12 -6.80 -10.02
CA SER A 67 -0.25 -6.68 -10.50
C SER A 67 -0.94 -8.04 -10.55
N LEU A 68 -2.28 -8.02 -10.51
CA LEU A 68 -3.11 -9.21 -10.59
C LEU A 68 -3.38 -9.55 -12.05
N GLU A 69 -2.41 -10.16 -12.71
CA GLU A 69 -2.50 -10.54 -14.12
C GLU A 69 -2.15 -12.02 -14.29
N LYS A 70 -2.83 -12.67 -15.24
CA LYS A 70 -2.54 -14.06 -15.58
C LYS A 70 -1.08 -14.22 -16.00
N GLY A 71 -0.41 -15.21 -15.44
CA GLY A 71 0.99 -15.51 -15.72
C GLY A 71 1.98 -14.89 -14.74
N LYS A 72 1.53 -14.02 -13.84
CA LYS A 72 2.36 -13.51 -12.75
C LYS A 72 2.25 -14.39 -11.50
N ASP A 73 3.21 -14.26 -10.61
CA ASP A 73 3.21 -14.94 -9.31
C ASP A 73 1.98 -14.52 -8.50
N ALA A 74 1.32 -15.48 -7.88
CA ALA A 74 0.26 -15.21 -6.92
C ALA A 74 0.86 -14.70 -5.59
N THR A 75 1.47 -13.52 -5.65
CA THR A 75 1.98 -12.77 -4.50
C THR A 75 1.05 -11.59 -4.29
N LEU A 76 0.13 -11.73 -3.36
CA LEU A 76 -0.99 -10.81 -3.15
C LEU A 76 -1.48 -10.82 -1.71
N VAL A 77 -2.25 -9.82 -1.36
CA VAL A 77 -2.92 -9.73 -0.07
C VAL A 77 -4.43 -9.66 -0.28
N VAL A 78 -5.16 -10.36 0.57
CA VAL A 78 -6.61 -10.21 0.73
C VAL A 78 -6.83 -9.36 1.97
N LEU A 79 -7.55 -8.27 1.83
CA LEU A 79 -7.83 -7.35 2.94
C LEU A 79 -9.14 -7.73 3.64
N ASP A 80 -9.27 -7.35 4.90
CA ASP A 80 -10.45 -7.56 5.74
C ASP A 80 -11.71 -6.85 5.23
N ARG A 81 -11.51 -5.78 4.45
CA ARG A 81 -12.57 -4.96 3.86
C ARG A 81 -12.07 -4.26 2.60
N PRO A 82 -12.98 -3.70 1.77
CA PRO A 82 -12.59 -2.92 0.62
C PRO A 82 -11.60 -1.82 0.98
N PHE A 83 -10.57 -1.67 0.16
CA PHE A 83 -9.56 -0.64 0.36
C PHE A 83 -10.19 0.76 0.19
N SER A 84 -9.94 1.61 1.16
CA SER A 84 -10.19 3.05 1.06
C SER A 84 -9.23 3.78 2.00
N SER A 85 -8.57 4.79 1.49
CA SER A 85 -7.64 5.63 2.24
C SER A 85 -8.17 7.04 2.48
N LYS A 86 -9.38 7.34 2.02
CA LYS A 86 -9.97 8.67 2.17
C LYS A 86 -10.51 8.90 3.57
N GLY A 87 -10.30 10.11 4.08
CA GLY A 87 -10.84 10.55 5.35
C GLY A 87 -9.93 10.25 6.54
N LEU A 88 -10.53 9.90 7.67
CA LEU A 88 -9.79 9.57 8.90
C LEU A 88 -9.08 8.23 8.76
N TYR A 89 -7.92 8.13 9.36
CA TYR A 89 -7.17 6.88 9.37
C TYR A 89 -7.97 5.76 10.01
N GLN A 90 -8.22 4.74 9.21
CA GLN A 90 -8.82 3.48 9.64
C GLN A 90 -7.99 2.36 9.01
N PRO A 91 -7.17 1.67 9.79
CA PRO A 91 -6.29 0.66 9.23
C PRO A 91 -7.08 -0.49 8.61
N ASN A 92 -6.71 -0.89 7.41
CA ASN A 92 -7.05 -2.21 6.90
C ASN A 92 -6.12 -3.24 7.56
N PHE A 93 -6.58 -4.47 7.58
CA PHE A 93 -5.78 -5.61 8.03
C PHE A 93 -5.64 -6.61 6.90
N SER A 94 -4.50 -7.28 6.83
CA SER A 94 -4.36 -8.45 5.98
C SER A 94 -5.22 -9.59 6.54
N TYR A 95 -6.21 -10.01 5.78
CA TYR A 95 -6.98 -11.23 6.09
C TYR A 95 -6.19 -12.46 5.69
N MET A 96 -5.62 -12.45 4.49
CA MET A 96 -4.70 -13.48 4.00
C MET A 96 -3.57 -12.84 3.19
N THR A 97 -2.38 -13.40 3.29
CA THR A 97 -1.25 -13.04 2.44
C THR A 97 -0.74 -14.28 1.72
N PHE A 98 -0.60 -14.16 0.41
CA PHE A 98 -0.05 -15.20 -0.44
C PHE A 98 1.33 -14.77 -0.96
N ILE A 99 2.28 -15.68 -0.94
CA ILE A 99 3.60 -15.53 -1.56
C ILE A 99 3.78 -16.70 -2.52
N LYS A 100 3.86 -16.40 -3.81
CA LYS A 100 3.97 -17.39 -4.89
C LYS A 100 2.95 -18.52 -4.77
N GLY A 101 1.70 -18.15 -4.52
CA GLY A 101 0.57 -19.08 -4.41
C GLY A 101 0.46 -19.84 -3.08
N LYS A 102 1.38 -19.63 -2.14
CA LYS A 102 1.35 -20.25 -0.81
C LYS A 102 0.84 -19.26 0.22
N ILE A 103 -0.01 -19.72 1.12
CA ILE A 103 -0.47 -18.92 2.25
C ILE A 103 0.71 -18.66 3.18
N ALA A 104 1.11 -17.39 3.29
CA ALA A 104 2.15 -16.95 4.21
C ALA A 104 1.56 -16.45 5.53
N PHE A 105 0.32 -15.97 5.50
CA PHE A 105 -0.42 -15.49 6.67
C PHE A 105 -1.92 -15.68 6.45
N SER A 106 -2.63 -16.02 7.52
CA SER A 106 -4.10 -16.08 7.57
C SER A 106 -4.57 -15.70 8.97
N MET A 107 -5.65 -14.94 9.04
CA MET A 107 -6.32 -14.62 10.31
C MET A 107 -7.10 -15.78 10.87
N GLU A 108 -7.34 -16.82 10.10
CA GLU A 108 -8.05 -18.06 10.53
C GLU A 108 -7.09 -19.13 11.04
#